data_d9fa3168b6cee74f564a7c0330246538
#
_entry.id   d9fa3168b6cee74f564a7c0330246538
#
_cell.length_a   1.000
_cell.length_b   1.000
_cell.length_c   1.000
_cell.angle_alpha   90.00
_cell.angle_beta   90.00
_cell.angle_gamma   90.00
#
_symmetry.space_group_name_H-M   'P 1'
#
loop_
_entity.id
_entity.type
_entity.pdbx_description
1 polymer ?
#
loop_
_entity_poly.entity_id
_entity_poly.type
_entity_poly.pdbx_seq_one_letter_code
_entity_poly.pdbx_strand_id
1 'polypeptide(L)'
;SDNEFFEAVEFAKKILIKMIDKQKRCEKDLVKVKKYYEEAKDKRIIVLDEPLFYKDYLPFTEAVYVVYPSNRGGFAAQGVTINPDTNELKKDFPETWVKNLPSYLRFCHTSRFLVASDTFEGIMYAVREALKWLVMIGIMF
;
A
#
# COMPACT_ATOMS: atom_id res chain seq x y z
N SER A 1 8.38 20.72 39.91
CA SER A 1 7.73 20.11 41.06
C SER A 1 7.63 18.60 40.88
N ASP A 2 7.40 17.90 41.95
CA ASP A 2 7.22 16.44 41.92
C ASP A 2 6.03 16.03 41.06
N ASN A 3 4.96 16.83 41.04
CA ASN A 3 3.79 16.55 40.20
C ASN A 3 4.12 16.67 38.72
N GLU A 4 4.87 17.68 38.33
CA GLU A 4 5.29 17.87 36.95
C GLU A 4 6.18 16.71 36.47
N PHE A 5 7.11 16.29 37.32
CA PHE A 5 7.98 15.14 37.03
C PHE A 5 7.17 13.86 36.87
N PHE A 6 6.21 13.62 37.76
CA PHE A 6 5.34 12.44 37.71
C PHE A 6 4.50 12.42 36.42
N GLU A 7 3.92 13.57 36.03
CA GLU A 7 3.15 13.71 34.82
C GLU A 7 3.99 13.41 33.57
N ALA A 8 5.23 13.90 33.54
CA ALA A 8 6.15 13.65 32.43
C ALA A 8 6.50 12.16 32.31
N VAL A 9 6.72 11.47 33.44
CA VAL A 9 6.99 10.03 33.44
C VAL A 9 5.77 9.24 32.94
N GLU A 10 4.58 9.59 33.40
CA GLU A 10 3.35 8.93 32.96
C GLU A 10 3.09 9.14 31.45
N PHE A 11 3.34 10.33 30.95
CA PHE A 11 3.24 10.64 29.52
C PHE A 11 4.22 9.81 28.69
N ALA A 12 5.48 9.71 29.15
CA ALA A 12 6.50 8.91 28.47
C ALA A 12 6.13 7.42 28.46
N LYS A 13 5.56 6.89 29.54
CA LYS A 13 5.08 5.50 29.60
C LYS A 13 3.98 5.25 28.57
N LYS A 14 3.02 6.18 28.44
CA LYS A 14 1.94 6.05 27.45
C LYS A 14 2.47 6.02 26.02
N ILE A 15 3.44 6.88 25.71
CA ILE A 15 4.08 6.90 24.39
C ILE A 15 4.78 5.56 24.13
N LEU A 16 5.55 5.06 25.11
CA LEU A 16 6.28 3.80 24.98
C LEU A 16 5.34 2.62 24.75
N ILE A 17 4.22 2.56 25.48
CA ILE A 17 3.20 1.51 25.30
C ILE A 17 2.64 1.55 23.89
N LYS A 18 2.29 2.75 23.37
CA LYS A 18 1.79 2.90 22.00
C LYS A 18 2.81 2.45 20.96
N MET A 19 4.09 2.74 21.17
CA MET A 19 5.17 2.31 20.27
C MET A 19 5.31 0.80 20.27
N ILE A 20 5.25 0.16 21.43
CA ILE A 20 5.31 -1.30 21.55
C ILE A 20 4.11 -1.95 20.87
N ASP A 21 2.90 -1.43 21.08
CA ASP A 21 1.69 -1.95 20.47
C ASP A 21 1.74 -1.85 18.95
N LYS A 22 2.24 -0.72 18.41
CA LYS A 22 2.45 -0.53 16.97
C LYS A 22 3.44 -1.55 16.42
N GLN A 23 4.56 -1.77 17.10
CA GLN A 23 5.57 -2.74 16.68
C GLN A 23 4.99 -4.15 16.64
N LYS A 24 4.23 -4.55 17.65
CA LYS A 24 3.58 -5.87 17.69
C LYS A 24 2.60 -6.06 16.55
N ARG A 25 1.82 -5.03 16.20
CA ARG A 25 0.90 -5.07 15.06
C ARG A 25 1.65 -5.22 13.74
N CYS A 26 2.74 -4.47 13.57
CA CYS A 26 3.58 -4.58 12.37
C CYS A 26 4.19 -5.98 12.24
N GLU A 27 4.61 -6.61 13.33
CA GLU A 27 5.15 -7.97 13.32
C GLU A 27 4.09 -8.99 12.92
N LYS A 28 2.87 -8.88 13.42
CA LYS A 28 1.75 -9.74 13.03
C LYS A 28 1.41 -9.56 11.56
N ASP A 29 1.33 -8.31 11.11
CA ASP A 29 1.04 -8.00 9.71
C ASP A 29 2.12 -8.55 8.80
N LEU A 30 3.39 -8.46 9.21
CA LEU A 30 4.52 -8.97 8.43
C LEU A 30 4.37 -10.46 8.12
N VAL A 31 3.98 -11.27 9.10
CA VAL A 31 3.76 -12.70 8.89
C VAL A 31 2.67 -12.94 7.85
N LYS A 32 1.55 -12.22 7.95
CA LYS A 32 0.46 -12.33 6.99
C LYS A 32 0.86 -11.87 5.59
N VAL A 33 1.57 -10.75 5.48
CA VAL A 33 2.00 -10.19 4.19
C VAL A 33 2.97 -11.16 3.50
N LYS A 34 3.92 -11.75 4.23
CA LYS A 34 4.83 -12.75 3.68
C LYS A 34 4.07 -13.94 3.10
N LYS A 35 3.04 -14.40 3.80
CA LYS A 35 2.21 -15.51 3.34
C LYS A 35 1.48 -15.15 2.05
N TYR A 36 0.85 -13.97 1.99
CA TYR A 36 0.19 -13.50 0.77
C TYR A 36 1.15 -13.40 -0.39
N TYR A 37 2.36 -12.91 -0.14
CA TYR A 37 3.39 -12.81 -1.18
C TYR A 37 3.80 -14.20 -1.70
N GLU A 38 4.05 -15.15 -0.81
CA GLU A 38 4.45 -16.50 -1.19
C GLU A 38 3.35 -17.23 -1.97
N GLU A 39 2.09 -17.01 -1.64
CA GLU A 39 0.94 -17.61 -2.30
C GLU A 39 0.50 -16.90 -3.57
N ALA A 40 1.01 -15.70 -3.85
CA ALA A 40 0.62 -14.94 -5.03
C ALA A 40 1.07 -15.62 -6.32
N LYS A 41 0.16 -15.71 -7.30
CA LYS A 41 0.46 -16.26 -8.62
C LYS A 41 1.33 -15.30 -9.42
N ASP A 42 0.99 -14.02 -9.42
CA ASP A 42 1.81 -12.96 -10.00
C ASP A 42 2.43 -12.17 -8.85
N LYS A 43 3.74 -12.32 -8.64
CA LYS A 43 4.45 -11.69 -7.52
C LYS A 43 4.48 -10.16 -7.61
N ARG A 44 4.13 -9.59 -8.75
CA ARG A 44 4.06 -8.14 -8.94
C ARG A 44 2.80 -7.53 -8.33
N ILE A 45 1.75 -8.34 -8.15
CA ILE A 45 0.44 -7.90 -7.63
C ILE A 45 0.10 -8.72 -6.39
N ILE A 46 0.07 -8.07 -5.24
CA ILE A 46 -0.24 -8.73 -3.97
C ILE A 46 -1.65 -8.34 -3.53
N VAL A 47 -2.53 -9.32 -3.40
CA VAL A 47 -3.91 -9.12 -2.97
C VAL A 47 -4.04 -9.48 -1.50
N LEU A 48 -4.44 -8.51 -0.69
CA LEU A 48 -4.64 -8.68 0.75
C LEU A 48 -6.13 -8.74 1.06
N ASP A 49 -6.53 -9.56 2.04
CA ASP A 49 -7.92 -9.65 2.49
C ASP A 49 -8.33 -8.49 3.38
N GLU A 50 -7.35 -7.79 3.95
CA GLU A 50 -7.56 -6.66 4.84
C GLU A 50 -6.41 -5.67 4.69
N PRO A 51 -6.59 -4.40 5.09
CA PRO A 51 -5.47 -3.46 5.12
C PRO A 51 -4.43 -3.93 6.14
N LEU A 52 -3.21 -4.23 5.66
CA LEU A 52 -2.09 -4.69 6.47
C LEU A 52 -0.91 -3.75 6.28
N PHE A 53 -0.04 -3.69 7.28
CA PHE A 53 1.19 -2.93 7.18
C PHE A 53 2.21 -3.75 6.37
N TYR A 54 2.55 -3.30 5.16
CA TYR A 54 3.42 -4.03 4.24
C TYR A 54 4.70 -3.29 3.88
N LYS A 55 4.84 -2.03 4.30
CA LYS A 55 5.91 -1.15 3.82
C LYS A 55 7.31 -1.60 4.22
N ASP A 56 7.44 -2.40 5.28
CA ASP A 56 8.74 -2.92 5.72
C ASP A 56 9.20 -4.17 4.98
N TYR A 57 8.32 -4.79 4.19
CA TYR A 57 8.63 -6.05 3.51
C TYR A 57 8.53 -5.99 2.00
N LEU A 58 7.39 -5.55 1.46
CA LEU A 58 7.13 -5.61 0.02
C LEU A 58 8.10 -4.79 -0.84
N PRO A 59 8.67 -3.66 -0.37
CA PRO A 59 9.66 -2.95 -1.19
C PRO A 59 10.87 -3.79 -1.59
N PHE A 60 11.23 -4.79 -0.79
CA PHE A 60 12.37 -5.68 -1.07
C PHE A 60 12.01 -6.89 -1.93
N THR A 61 10.77 -6.96 -2.41
CA THR A 61 10.25 -8.08 -3.20
C THR A 61 9.97 -7.65 -4.64
N GLU A 62 9.41 -8.55 -5.43
CA GLU A 62 8.97 -8.25 -6.80
C GLU A 62 7.65 -7.48 -6.85
N ALA A 63 6.98 -7.27 -5.71
CA ALA A 63 5.69 -6.61 -5.65
C ALA A 63 5.77 -5.17 -6.15
N VAL A 64 4.85 -4.81 -7.04
CA VAL A 64 4.73 -3.46 -7.62
C VAL A 64 3.47 -2.77 -7.13
N TYR A 65 2.37 -3.51 -7.00
CA TYR A 65 1.09 -3.01 -6.52
C TYR A 65 0.51 -3.92 -5.45
N VAL A 66 -0.21 -3.29 -4.50
CA VAL A 66 -0.96 -3.99 -3.45
C VAL A 66 -2.43 -3.67 -3.62
N VAL A 67 -3.28 -4.70 -3.62
CA VAL A 67 -4.73 -4.59 -3.72
C VAL A 67 -5.34 -5.01 -2.39
N TYR A 68 -6.30 -4.24 -1.88
CA TYR A 68 -6.94 -4.54 -0.61
C TYR A 68 -8.36 -3.97 -0.58
N PRO A 69 -9.25 -4.51 0.31
CA PRO A 69 -10.59 -3.94 0.48
C PRO A 69 -10.52 -2.52 1.05
N SER A 70 -11.28 -1.60 0.46
CA SER A 70 -11.33 -0.21 0.92
C SER A 70 -12.33 -0.06 2.07
N ASN A 71 -12.00 0.78 3.06
CA ASN A 71 -12.92 1.11 4.15
C ASN A 71 -14.18 1.83 3.66
N ARG A 72 -14.13 2.42 2.48
CA ARG A 72 -15.23 3.14 1.84
C ARG A 72 -16.05 2.26 0.90
N GLY A 73 -15.87 0.95 0.98
CA GLY A 73 -16.47 -0.01 0.07
C GLY A 73 -15.62 -0.22 -1.17
N GLY A 74 -15.83 -1.33 -1.86
CA GLY A 74 -15.02 -1.70 -3.01
C GLY A 74 -13.57 -2.02 -2.65
N PHE A 75 -12.67 -1.74 -3.58
CA PHE A 75 -11.26 -2.12 -3.47
C PHE A 75 -10.35 -0.96 -3.85
N ALA A 76 -9.17 -0.95 -3.23
CA ALA A 76 -8.13 0.02 -3.52
C ALA A 76 -6.85 -0.70 -3.97
N ALA A 77 -6.01 0.01 -4.70
CA ALA A 77 -4.68 -0.46 -5.04
C ALA A 77 -3.68 0.67 -4.81
N GLN A 78 -2.55 0.32 -4.22
CA GLN A 78 -1.46 1.26 -3.98
C GLN A 78 -0.17 0.78 -4.64
N GLY A 79 0.64 1.73 -5.10
CA GLY A 79 1.98 1.43 -5.55
C GLY A 79 2.89 1.07 -4.39
N VAL A 80 3.74 0.07 -4.58
CA VAL A 80 4.77 -0.31 -3.61
C VAL A 80 5.96 0.63 -3.77
N THR A 81 6.51 1.13 -2.65
CA THR A 81 7.66 2.03 -2.68
C THR A 81 8.95 1.27 -2.96
N ILE A 82 10.00 1.99 -3.40
CA ILE A 82 11.30 1.38 -3.70
C ILE A 82 12.05 0.92 -2.45
N ASN A 83 11.77 1.55 -1.30
CA ASN A 83 12.27 1.13 0.00
C ASN A 83 11.33 1.67 1.10
N PRO A 84 11.47 1.20 2.38
CA PRO A 84 10.58 1.63 3.46
C PRO A 84 10.69 3.10 3.86
N ASP A 85 11.79 3.77 3.52
CA ASP A 85 12.10 5.11 4.01
C ASP A 85 11.69 6.23 3.04
N THR A 86 11.11 5.88 1.90
CA THR A 86 10.72 6.83 0.87
C THR A 86 9.25 6.67 0.47
N ASN A 87 8.70 7.70 -0.15
CA ASN A 87 7.40 7.65 -0.79
C ASN A 87 7.51 7.44 -2.32
N GLU A 88 8.73 7.30 -2.83
CA GLU A 88 8.96 7.03 -4.24
C GLU A 88 8.49 5.63 -4.59
N LEU A 89 7.62 5.52 -5.59
CA LEU A 89 7.03 4.25 -6.00
C LEU A 89 7.92 3.53 -7.00
N LYS A 90 7.89 2.20 -6.98
CA LYS A 90 8.50 1.40 -8.03
C LYS A 90 7.88 1.73 -9.39
N LYS A 91 6.58 2.03 -9.39
CA LYS A 91 5.82 2.33 -10.60
C LYS A 91 4.57 3.14 -10.25
N ASP A 92 4.46 4.35 -10.80
CA ASP A 92 3.26 5.18 -10.65
C ASP A 92 2.13 4.62 -11.51
N PHE A 93 0.88 4.93 -11.12
CA PHE A 93 -0.25 4.68 -11.99
C PHE A 93 -0.20 5.64 -13.20
N PRO A 94 -0.82 5.28 -14.33
CA PRO A 94 -0.73 6.11 -15.54
C PRO A 94 -1.18 7.55 -15.31
N GLU A 95 -0.40 8.50 -15.83
CA GLU A 95 -0.69 9.93 -15.71
C GLU A 95 -2.03 10.30 -16.33
N THR A 96 -2.40 9.62 -17.41
CA THR A 96 -3.67 9.86 -18.10
C THR A 96 -4.88 9.62 -17.21
N TRP A 97 -4.78 8.76 -16.20
CA TRP A 97 -5.89 8.43 -15.31
C TRP A 97 -6.29 9.57 -14.39
N VAL A 98 -5.40 10.50 -14.13
CA VAL A 98 -5.69 11.69 -13.31
C VAL A 98 -6.64 12.61 -14.08
N LYS A 99 -6.44 12.78 -15.38
CA LYS A 99 -7.26 13.66 -16.23
C LYS A 99 -8.47 12.95 -16.78
N ASN A 100 -8.32 11.69 -17.19
CA ASN A 100 -9.36 10.88 -17.82
C ASN A 100 -9.49 9.57 -17.07
N LEU A 101 -10.32 9.56 -16.01
CA LEU A 101 -10.50 8.39 -15.18
C LEU A 101 -11.19 7.28 -15.98
N PRO A 102 -10.58 6.07 -16.07
CA PRO A 102 -11.23 4.94 -16.73
C PRO A 102 -12.55 4.55 -16.07
N SER A 103 -13.47 4.00 -16.85
CA SER A 103 -14.80 3.61 -16.34
C SER A 103 -14.77 2.54 -15.26
N TYR A 104 -13.71 1.73 -15.21
CA TYR A 104 -13.55 0.68 -14.21
C TYR A 104 -12.94 1.19 -12.89
N LEU A 105 -12.58 2.47 -12.81
CA LEU A 105 -12.10 3.13 -11.59
C LEU A 105 -13.07 4.19 -11.13
N ARG A 106 -13.19 4.39 -9.82
CA ARG A 106 -13.95 5.50 -9.24
C ARG A 106 -13.05 6.64 -8.77
N PHE A 107 -11.74 6.39 -8.61
CA PHE A 107 -10.81 7.37 -8.07
C PHE A 107 -9.38 7.07 -8.51
N CYS A 108 -8.62 8.14 -8.78
CA CYS A 108 -7.17 8.08 -8.97
C CYS A 108 -6.57 9.32 -8.30
N HIS A 109 -5.70 9.09 -7.31
CA HIS A 109 -5.04 10.19 -6.59
C HIS A 109 -4.14 10.98 -7.55
N THR A 110 -4.07 12.30 -7.37
CA THR A 110 -3.26 13.18 -8.22
C THR A 110 -1.77 12.83 -8.20
N SER A 111 -1.28 12.30 -7.07
CA SER A 111 0.11 11.81 -6.95
C SER A 111 0.32 10.41 -7.53
N ARG A 112 -0.73 9.79 -8.08
CA ARG A 112 -0.67 8.51 -8.80
C ARG A 112 -0.16 7.33 -7.97
N PHE A 113 -0.36 7.37 -6.65
CA PHE A 113 0.03 6.25 -5.78
C PHE A 113 -1.15 5.35 -5.39
N LEU A 114 -2.38 5.83 -5.58
CA LEU A 114 -3.58 5.16 -5.10
C LEU A 114 -4.69 5.27 -6.12
N VAL A 115 -5.33 4.15 -6.42
CA VAL A 115 -6.56 4.09 -7.22
C VAL A 115 -7.59 3.27 -6.47
N ALA A 116 -8.86 3.46 -6.81
CA ALA A 116 -9.96 2.71 -6.21
C ALA A 116 -10.99 2.33 -7.27
N SER A 117 -11.66 1.21 -7.03
CA SER A 117 -12.73 0.69 -7.87
C SER A 117 -13.86 0.14 -6.99
N ASP A 118 -15.07 0.14 -7.51
CA ASP A 118 -16.23 -0.44 -6.81
C ASP A 118 -16.19 -1.96 -6.79
N THR A 119 -15.43 -2.59 -7.69
CA THR A 119 -15.40 -4.04 -7.84
C THR A 119 -13.97 -4.59 -7.80
N PHE A 120 -13.85 -5.85 -7.38
CA PHE A 120 -12.57 -6.56 -7.42
C PHE A 120 -12.06 -6.71 -8.84
N GLU A 121 -12.94 -7.04 -9.78
CA GLU A 121 -12.57 -7.17 -11.19
C GLU A 121 -12.01 -5.86 -11.74
N GLY A 122 -12.64 -4.73 -11.40
CA GLY A 122 -12.20 -3.41 -11.83
C GLY A 122 -10.82 -3.05 -11.31
N ILE A 123 -10.55 -3.30 -10.03
CA ILE A 123 -9.24 -2.98 -9.48
C ILE A 123 -8.14 -3.90 -10.02
N MET A 124 -8.42 -5.17 -10.23
CA MET A 124 -7.47 -6.12 -10.81
C MET A 124 -7.17 -5.77 -12.27
N TYR A 125 -8.19 -5.39 -13.03
CA TYR A 125 -8.00 -4.91 -14.40
C TYR A 125 -7.09 -3.68 -14.41
N ALA A 126 -7.34 -2.73 -13.50
CA ALA A 126 -6.56 -1.49 -13.40
C ALA A 126 -5.06 -1.77 -13.16
N VAL A 127 -4.74 -2.63 -12.19
CA VAL A 127 -3.32 -2.89 -11.88
C VAL A 127 -2.62 -3.64 -13.01
N ARG A 128 -3.32 -4.52 -13.71
CA ARG A 128 -2.77 -5.21 -14.89
C ARG A 128 -2.51 -4.23 -16.03
N GLU A 129 -3.43 -3.32 -16.30
CA GLU A 129 -3.25 -2.28 -17.31
C GLU A 129 -2.12 -1.33 -16.95
N ALA A 130 -2.00 -0.94 -15.68
CA ALA A 130 -0.91 -0.09 -15.21
C ALA A 130 0.46 -0.74 -15.45
N LEU A 131 0.57 -2.04 -15.21
CA LEU A 131 1.80 -2.79 -15.47
C LEU A 131 2.17 -2.78 -16.96
N LYS A 132 1.19 -2.98 -17.84
CA LYS A 132 1.39 -2.95 -19.29
C LYS A 132 1.77 -1.56 -19.80
N TRP A 133 1.16 -0.52 -19.23
CA TRP A 133 1.36 0.86 -19.70
C TRP A 133 2.84 1.27 -19.66
N LEU A 134 3.55 0.98 -18.57
CA LEU A 134 4.98 1.31 -18.47
C LEU A 134 5.88 0.45 -19.35
N VAL A 135 5.53 -0.82 -19.54
CA VAL A 135 6.25 -1.68 -20.49
C VAL A 135 6.17 -1.10 -21.90
N MET A 136 4.99 -0.63 -22.33
CA MET A 136 4.82 0.00 -23.64
C MET A 136 5.67 1.27 -23.76
N ILE A 137 5.65 2.15 -22.76
CA ILE A 137 6.48 3.36 -22.75
C ILE A 137 7.97 3.01 -22.79
N GLY A 138 8.40 2.01 -22.02
CA GLY A 138 9.78 1.55 -22.00
C GLY A 138 10.23 1.02 -23.37
N ILE A 139 9.36 0.41 -24.15
CA ILE A 139 9.64 -0.08 -25.49
C ILE A 139 9.75 1.08 -26.49
N MET A 140 8.96 2.13 -26.30
CA MET A 140 8.94 3.29 -27.20
C MET A 140 10.14 4.22 -26.99
N PHE A 141 10.73 4.19 -25.84
CA PHE A 141 11.90 5.01 -25.53
C PHE A 141 13.18 4.16 -25.40
#